data_fdcc022800247f56961db8e184f85258
#
_entry.id   fdcc022800247f56961db8e184f85258
#
_cell.length_a   1.000
_cell.length_b   1.000
_cell.length_c   1.000
_cell.angle_alpha   90.00
_cell.angle_beta   90.00
_cell.angle_gamma   90.00
#
_symmetry.space_group_name_H-M   'P 1'
#
loop_
_entity.id
_entity.type
_entity.pdbx_description
1 polymer ?
#
loop_
_entity_poly.entity_id
_entity_poly.type
_entity_poly.pdbx_seq_one_letter_code
_entity_poly.pdbx_strand_id
1 'polypeptide(L)'
;METPKAFTMDELKADLAALDDGEKYGAVLRAKGIVKGEGCWIHFDYVPGESNIRTGSASVMGRLCVIGSKLNEHELSELFGV
;
A
#
# COMPACT_ATOMS: atom_id res chain seq x y z
N MET A 1 8.35 -4.57 -1.61
CA MET A 1 8.46 -4.56 -0.14
C MET A 1 7.66 -5.71 0.45
N GLU A 2 8.20 -6.35 1.46
CA GLU A 2 7.51 -7.42 2.19
C GLU A 2 7.31 -6.98 3.63
N THR A 3 6.21 -7.38 4.26
CA THR A 3 5.91 -6.99 5.63
C THR A 3 5.05 -8.02 6.34
N PRO A 4 5.36 -8.35 7.61
CA PRO A 4 4.49 -9.17 8.44
C PRO A 4 3.40 -8.34 9.12
N LYS A 5 3.39 -7.02 8.92
CA LYS A 5 2.46 -6.13 9.58
C LYS A 5 1.02 -6.41 9.17
N ALA A 6 0.11 -6.39 10.14
CA ALA A 6 -1.33 -6.46 9.90
C ALA A 6 -1.89 -5.05 9.73
N PHE A 7 -2.76 -4.88 8.76
CA PHE A 7 -3.40 -3.60 8.47
C PHE A 7 -4.90 -3.70 8.68
N THR A 8 -5.54 -2.59 9.02
CA THR A 8 -6.99 -2.50 8.95
C THR A 8 -7.35 -1.93 7.57
N MET A 9 -8.58 -2.14 7.13
CA MET A 9 -9.07 -1.56 5.87
C MET A 9 -8.97 -0.03 5.90
N ASP A 10 -9.33 0.58 7.01
CA ASP A 10 -9.29 2.04 7.17
C ASP A 10 -7.87 2.58 7.13
N GLU A 11 -6.93 1.91 7.79
CA GLU A 11 -5.52 2.25 7.78
C GLU A 11 -4.96 2.23 6.35
N LEU A 12 -5.22 1.14 5.64
CA LEU A 12 -4.74 0.95 4.29
C LEU A 12 -5.34 1.98 3.33
N LYS A 13 -6.61 2.28 3.52
CA LYS A 13 -7.31 3.29 2.73
C LYS A 13 -6.68 4.67 2.92
N ALA A 14 -6.35 5.02 4.16
CA ALA A 14 -5.67 6.28 4.48
C ALA A 14 -4.26 6.31 3.89
N ASP A 15 -3.53 5.20 3.95
CA ASP A 15 -2.19 5.11 3.40
C ASP A 15 -2.20 5.30 1.88
N LEU A 16 -3.16 4.67 1.19
CA LEU A 16 -3.28 4.82 -0.26
C LEU A 16 -3.68 6.25 -0.65
N ALA A 17 -4.55 6.88 0.12
CA ALA A 17 -4.92 8.28 -0.11
C ALA A 17 -3.71 9.21 0.06
N ALA A 18 -2.81 8.91 0.99
CA ALA A 18 -1.61 9.69 1.22
C ALA A 18 -0.65 9.66 0.02
N LEU A 19 -0.71 8.62 -0.80
CA LEU A 19 0.13 8.50 -1.99
C LEU A 19 -0.14 9.58 -3.05
N ASP A 20 -1.26 10.29 -2.95
CA ASP A 20 -1.56 11.42 -3.83
C ASP A 20 -0.65 12.63 -3.55
N ASP A 21 0.06 12.64 -2.42
CA ASP A 21 1.01 13.69 -2.09
C ASP A 21 2.37 13.42 -2.79
N GLY A 22 2.49 13.90 -4.01
CA GLY A 22 3.69 13.73 -4.81
C GLY A 22 4.92 14.45 -4.27
N GLU A 23 4.75 15.47 -3.45
CA GLU A 23 5.88 16.19 -2.85
C GLU A 23 6.55 15.34 -1.78
N LYS A 24 5.78 14.58 -1.04
CA LYS A 24 6.29 13.74 0.05
C LYS A 24 6.78 12.38 -0.43
N TYR A 25 6.02 11.74 -1.30
CA TYR A 25 6.28 10.34 -1.71
C TYR A 25 6.84 10.18 -3.10
N GLY A 26 6.86 11.24 -3.90
CA GLY A 26 7.24 11.18 -5.30
C GLY A 26 6.04 10.92 -6.20
N ALA A 27 6.28 10.80 -7.48
CA ALA A 27 5.22 10.60 -8.46
C ALA A 27 4.84 9.11 -8.51
N VAL A 28 3.90 8.70 -7.68
CA VAL A 28 3.41 7.33 -7.65
C VAL A 28 2.44 7.13 -8.80
N LEU A 29 2.76 6.23 -9.72
CA LEU A 29 1.92 5.91 -10.87
C LEU A 29 1.00 4.75 -10.59
N ARG A 30 1.44 3.80 -9.77
CA ARG A 30 0.67 2.64 -9.40
C ARG A 30 1.22 2.03 -8.12
N ALA A 31 0.34 1.51 -7.30
CA ALA A 31 0.73 0.67 -6.17
C ALA A 31 -0.23 -0.50 -6.11
N LYS A 32 0.27 -1.66 -5.71
CA LYS A 32 -0.57 -2.84 -5.51
C LYS A 32 0.05 -3.74 -4.47
N GLY A 33 -0.76 -4.57 -3.89
CA GLY A 33 -0.24 -5.53 -2.92
C GLY A 33 -1.29 -6.41 -2.31
N ILE A 34 -0.77 -7.32 -1.50
CA ILE A 34 -1.55 -8.22 -0.68
C ILE A 34 -0.95 -8.12 0.71
N VAL A 35 -1.74 -7.70 1.68
CA VAL A 35 -1.27 -7.54 3.06
C VAL A 35 -2.20 -8.25 4.03
N LYS A 36 -1.66 -8.57 5.19
CA LYS A 36 -2.42 -9.24 6.23
C LYS A 36 -3.40 -8.26 6.87
N GLY A 37 -4.64 -8.69 7.04
CA GLY A 37 -5.66 -7.95 7.77
C GLY A 37 -6.06 -8.68 9.04
N GLU A 38 -7.11 -8.21 9.69
CA GLU A 38 -7.66 -8.86 10.86
C GLU A 38 -8.58 -10.01 10.43
N GLY A 39 -8.10 -11.24 10.54
CA GLY A 39 -8.86 -12.43 10.16
C GLY A 39 -9.06 -12.60 8.66
N CYS A 40 -8.35 -11.84 7.85
CA CYS A 40 -8.45 -11.91 6.40
C CYS A 40 -7.17 -11.40 5.76
N TRP A 41 -7.06 -11.56 4.44
CA TRP A 41 -6.01 -10.96 3.66
C TRP A 41 -6.62 -9.86 2.79
N ILE A 42 -5.91 -8.74 2.66
CA ILE A 42 -6.38 -7.58 1.95
C ILE A 42 -5.59 -7.42 0.68
N HIS A 43 -6.29 -7.35 -0.45
CA HIS A 43 -5.71 -7.07 -1.76
C HIS A 43 -6.02 -5.63 -2.11
N PHE A 44 -5.06 -4.91 -2.64
CA PHE A 44 -5.30 -3.54 -3.02
C PHE A 44 -4.61 -3.17 -4.33
N ASP A 45 -5.19 -2.19 -5.02
CA ASP A 45 -4.63 -1.53 -6.18
C ASP A 45 -4.84 -0.04 -6.03
N TYR A 46 -3.85 0.72 -6.47
CA TYR A 46 -3.90 2.17 -6.46
C TYR A 46 -3.38 2.73 -7.78
N VAL A 47 -4.08 3.72 -8.31
CA VAL A 47 -3.60 4.64 -9.33
C VAL A 47 -3.96 6.04 -8.85
N PRO A 48 -3.30 7.12 -9.34
CA PRO A 48 -3.60 8.47 -8.87
C PRO A 48 -5.09 8.79 -8.92
N GLY A 49 -5.64 9.18 -7.78
CA GLY A 49 -7.05 9.53 -7.64
C GLY A 49 -8.00 8.36 -7.49
N GLU A 50 -7.52 7.12 -7.55
CA GLU A 50 -8.40 5.95 -7.46
C GLU A 50 -7.72 4.81 -6.71
N SER A 51 -8.45 4.19 -5.81
CA SER A 51 -7.96 3.01 -5.08
C SER A 51 -9.05 1.96 -5.00
N ASN A 52 -8.62 0.70 -4.98
CA ASN A 52 -9.51 -0.44 -4.81
C ASN A 52 -8.94 -1.33 -3.72
N ILE A 53 -9.74 -1.57 -2.69
CA ILE A 53 -9.35 -2.40 -1.53
C ILE A 53 -10.41 -3.48 -1.37
N ARG A 54 -9.95 -4.73 -1.29
CA ARG A 54 -10.85 -5.88 -1.19
C ARG A 54 -10.21 -6.99 -0.38
N THR A 55 -11.02 -7.91 0.10
CA THR A 55 -10.50 -9.13 0.72
C THR A 55 -10.24 -10.16 -0.38
N GLY A 56 -9.30 -11.05 -0.15
CA GLY A 56 -8.96 -12.05 -1.15
C GLY A 56 -8.21 -13.22 -0.55
N SER A 57 -7.62 -14.03 -1.42
CA SER A 57 -6.91 -15.25 -1.05
C SER A 57 -5.73 -14.98 -0.12
N ALA A 58 -5.48 -15.91 0.79
CA ALA A 58 -4.35 -15.85 1.70
C ALA A 58 -3.02 -15.91 0.95
N SER A 59 -2.01 -15.28 1.53
CA SER A 59 -0.65 -15.31 1.03
C SER A 59 0.28 -15.78 2.15
N VAL A 60 1.51 -16.09 1.81
CA VAL A 60 2.51 -16.50 2.79
C VAL A 60 3.03 -15.30 3.58
N MET A 61 3.17 -14.17 2.91
CA MET A 61 3.69 -12.94 3.50
C MET A 61 3.06 -11.73 2.82
N GLY A 62 2.89 -10.65 3.58
CA GLY A 62 2.42 -9.39 3.04
C GLY A 62 3.44 -8.82 2.06
N ARG A 63 2.97 -8.37 0.91
CA ARG A 63 3.78 -7.74 -0.15
C ARG A 63 3.09 -6.52 -0.68
N LEU A 64 3.87 -5.51 -0.96
CA LEU A 64 3.38 -4.35 -1.69
C LEU A 64 4.43 -3.87 -2.67
N CYS A 65 3.97 -3.30 -3.76
CA CYS A 65 4.81 -2.80 -4.83
C CYS A 65 4.34 -1.40 -5.20
N VAL A 66 5.27 -0.46 -5.23
CA VAL A 66 4.97 0.92 -5.62
C VAL A 66 5.79 1.23 -6.86
N ILE A 67 5.14 1.69 -7.91
CA ILE A 67 5.76 2.02 -9.19
C ILE A 67 5.59 3.51 -9.44
N GLY A 68 6.65 4.17 -9.82
CA GLY A 68 6.60 5.60 -10.11
C GLY A 68 7.97 6.19 -10.40
N SER A 69 8.01 7.51 -10.44
CA SER A 69 9.20 8.28 -10.74
C SER A 69 9.63 9.09 -9.52
N LYS A 70 10.92 9.10 -9.25
CA LYS A 70 11.51 9.85 -8.14
C LYS A 70 10.84 9.54 -6.80
N LEU A 71 10.60 8.26 -6.55
CA LEU A 71 9.95 7.80 -5.33
C LEU A 71 10.85 8.06 -4.12
N ASN A 72 10.25 8.53 -3.03
CA ASN A 72 10.92 8.66 -1.76
C ASN A 72 10.72 7.37 -0.96
N GLU A 73 11.65 6.44 -1.10
CA GLU A 73 11.56 5.11 -0.48
C GLU A 73 11.48 5.17 1.05
N HIS A 74 12.18 6.10 1.66
CA HIS A 74 12.16 6.27 3.12
C HIS A 74 10.76 6.66 3.61
N GLU A 75 10.15 7.64 2.97
CA GLU A 75 8.81 8.09 3.34
C GLU A 75 7.75 7.01 3.07
N LEU A 76 7.92 6.27 1.98
CA LEU A 76 7.03 5.15 1.65
C LEU A 76 7.15 4.03 2.68
N SER A 77 8.36 3.72 3.10
CA SER A 77 8.62 2.73 4.15
C SER A 77 7.95 3.13 5.45
N GLU A 78 8.06 4.38 5.85
CA GLU A 78 7.43 4.89 7.06
C GLU A 78 5.90 4.86 6.97
N LEU A 79 5.36 5.23 5.80
CA LEU A 79 3.92 5.23 5.57
C LEU A 79 3.32 3.85 5.78
N PHE A 80 3.92 2.83 5.21
CA PHE A 80 3.42 1.47 5.30
C PHE A 80 3.96 0.71 6.53
N GLY A 81 4.88 1.29 7.27
CA GLY A 81 5.44 0.68 8.47
C GLY A 81 6.35 -0.52 8.19
N VAL A 82 7.09 -0.47 7.11
CA VAL A 82 7.97 -1.57 6.68
C VAL A 82 9.45 -1.21 6.67
#